data_7f7b45e18d4410ca239893edad132f39
#
_entry.id   7f7b45e18d4410ca239893edad132f39
#
_cell.length_a   1.000
_cell.length_b   1.000
_cell.length_c   1.000
_cell.angle_alpha   90.00
_cell.angle_beta   90.00
_cell.angle_gamma   90.00
#
_symmetry.space_group_name_H-M   'P 1'
#
loop_
_entity.id
_entity.type
_entity.pdbx_description
1 polymer ?
#
loop_
_entity_poly.entity_id
_entity_poly.type
_entity_poly.pdbx_seq_one_letter_code
_entity_poly.pdbx_strand_id
1 'polypeptide(L)'
;MSVAMEPYLVHHFLERAAEAAPDRPALLHDGRRLTYGELARDANRLARAFAGAGIARGDRIGLLAANSFLYVAAYYAALKCGAIAVPLNTAADPASLRGFLADCGARALVAGPRFGRAALDAAAALPDLAVFFAPGAERLPPPPAHIAFFDLDAALAEEAGAPPDRATIDLDAASIVYTSGSTGRPRGATLSHLNLVANTRSIVSYLGLGPDDRVLDVLPFHYVYGKSLLNTHVAAMGSVAIENRFLFPNTALDTLEREECTGFAGVPSTFAILLNRSNFAERRLPSLRYVTQAGGAMSPELTRRLVAALPGRKVFVMYGATEAGARLACLDPADLPRKLGSIGRAIPNVELFVRREDGSEAATDEVGEIVARGSNIMRGYWGDPEETGRALVDGAYRTGDLARRDEDGFLWIVGRKKDMIKSGAHRIAPKEIEDAILEFPEVHEAAVVGVPDELLGEAIKAFVVFREGAPDETLAALEAFLRRRLPAYKVPGACARRAELPKNESGKVLKRLLVE
;
A
#
# COMPACT_ATOMS: atom_id res chain seq x y z
N MET A 1 -12.72 -39.19 -4.04
CA MET A 1 -11.75 -38.09 -4.04
C MET A 1 -12.43 -36.86 -3.45
N SER A 2 -12.01 -36.39 -2.26
CA SER A 2 -12.47 -35.14 -1.72
C SER A 2 -11.99 -34.03 -2.68
N VAL A 3 -12.91 -33.24 -3.23
CA VAL A 3 -12.53 -32.05 -4.01
C VAL A 3 -11.89 -31.11 -3.02
N ALA A 4 -10.59 -30.79 -3.19
CA ALA A 4 -9.91 -29.82 -2.35
C ALA A 4 -10.65 -28.49 -2.47
N MET A 5 -11.10 -27.96 -1.33
CA MET A 5 -11.84 -26.71 -1.30
C MET A 5 -10.94 -25.55 -1.68
N GLU A 6 -11.36 -24.77 -2.68
CA GLU A 6 -10.63 -23.55 -3.06
C GLU A 6 -10.69 -22.51 -1.94
N PRO A 7 -9.57 -21.86 -1.59
CA PRO A 7 -9.52 -20.82 -0.57
C PRO A 7 -10.52 -19.70 -0.86
N TYR A 8 -11.54 -19.51 -0.03
CA TYR A 8 -12.50 -18.42 -0.12
C TYR A 8 -12.38 -17.42 1.04
N LEU A 9 -11.64 -17.78 2.10
CA LEU A 9 -11.23 -16.86 3.17
C LEU A 9 -9.72 -16.61 3.08
N VAL A 10 -9.27 -15.46 3.51
CA VAL A 10 -7.84 -15.08 3.40
C VAL A 10 -6.93 -16.04 4.17
N HIS A 11 -7.35 -16.50 5.35
CA HIS A 11 -6.55 -17.44 6.14
C HIS A 11 -6.49 -18.86 5.55
N HIS A 12 -7.40 -19.24 4.65
CA HIS A 12 -7.32 -20.50 3.94
C HIS A 12 -6.08 -20.61 3.02
N PHE A 13 -5.50 -19.48 2.59
CA PHE A 13 -4.22 -19.51 1.87
C PHE A 13 -3.10 -20.07 2.76
N LEU A 14 -3.04 -19.62 4.03
CA LEU A 14 -2.07 -20.15 4.99
C LEU A 14 -2.34 -21.61 5.33
N GLU A 15 -3.59 -21.99 5.54
CA GLU A 15 -3.98 -23.35 5.87
C GLU A 15 -3.59 -24.33 4.75
N ARG A 16 -3.95 -23.99 3.50
CA ARG A 16 -3.56 -24.77 2.34
C ARG A 16 -2.04 -24.90 2.19
N ALA A 17 -1.30 -23.81 2.40
CA ALA A 17 0.15 -23.84 2.31
C ALA A 17 0.80 -24.69 3.43
N ALA A 18 0.26 -24.60 4.66
CA ALA A 18 0.73 -25.38 5.79
C ALA A 18 0.40 -26.88 5.66
N GLU A 19 -0.72 -27.23 5.02
CA GLU A 19 -1.10 -28.61 4.72
C GLU A 19 -0.23 -29.21 3.58
N ALA A 20 -0.05 -28.45 2.49
CA ALA A 20 0.65 -28.94 1.30
C ALA A 20 2.19 -28.91 1.44
N ALA A 21 2.74 -27.97 2.21
CA ALA A 21 4.19 -27.76 2.32
C ALA A 21 4.59 -27.20 3.70
N PRO A 22 4.36 -27.97 4.80
CA PRO A 22 4.55 -27.48 6.18
C PRO A 22 5.97 -27.02 6.48
N ASP A 23 6.98 -27.65 5.90
CA ASP A 23 8.40 -27.37 6.15
C ASP A 23 8.98 -26.27 5.24
N ARG A 24 8.19 -25.78 4.28
CA ARG A 24 8.64 -24.74 3.37
C ARG A 24 8.70 -23.39 4.12
N PRO A 25 9.78 -22.60 3.94
CA PRO A 25 9.87 -21.25 4.52
C PRO A 25 8.74 -20.35 4.01
N ALA A 26 7.94 -19.79 4.95
CA ALA A 26 6.92 -18.80 4.67
C ALA A 26 7.47 -17.37 4.83
N LEU A 27 8.21 -17.15 5.92
CA LEU A 27 8.74 -15.85 6.29
C LEU A 27 10.23 -15.94 6.64
N LEU A 28 10.99 -14.91 6.24
CA LEU A 28 12.38 -14.72 6.59
C LEU A 28 12.55 -13.33 7.20
N HIS A 29 13.21 -13.22 8.35
CA HIS A 29 13.43 -11.93 9.02
C HIS A 29 14.62 -12.01 9.96
N ASP A 30 15.58 -11.07 9.87
CA ASP A 30 16.78 -10.98 10.68
C ASP A 30 17.54 -12.33 10.85
N GLY A 31 17.74 -13.03 9.71
CA GLY A 31 18.44 -14.30 9.65
C GLY A 31 17.67 -15.52 10.18
N ARG A 32 16.44 -15.31 10.68
CA ARG A 32 15.53 -16.38 11.10
C ARG A 32 14.58 -16.74 9.97
N ARG A 33 14.14 -18.00 9.96
CA ARG A 33 13.13 -18.51 9.03
C ARG A 33 11.98 -19.08 9.83
N LEU A 34 10.76 -18.84 9.36
CA LEU A 34 9.54 -19.44 9.89
C LEU A 34 8.86 -20.22 8.77
N THR A 35 8.61 -21.51 9.01
CA THR A 35 7.95 -22.37 8.02
C THR A 35 6.44 -22.15 8.01
N TYR A 36 5.74 -22.65 6.98
CA TYR A 36 4.29 -22.60 6.90
C TYR A 36 3.62 -23.35 8.06
N GLY A 37 4.16 -24.50 8.44
CA GLY A 37 3.66 -25.27 9.58
C GLY A 37 3.81 -24.55 10.90
N GLU A 38 4.96 -23.88 11.13
CA GLU A 38 5.20 -23.05 12.32
C GLU A 38 4.27 -21.85 12.35
N LEU A 39 4.18 -21.09 11.26
CA LEU A 39 3.29 -19.93 11.14
C LEU A 39 1.82 -20.29 11.39
N ALA A 40 1.36 -21.43 10.83
CA ALA A 40 -0.02 -21.89 11.04
C ALA A 40 -0.27 -22.27 12.50
N ARG A 41 0.70 -22.92 13.18
CA ARG A 41 0.61 -23.23 14.61
C ARG A 41 0.55 -21.97 15.45
N ASP A 42 1.42 -20.98 15.19
CA ASP A 42 1.43 -19.72 15.91
C ASP A 42 0.15 -18.93 15.71
N ALA A 43 -0.38 -18.88 14.46
CA ALA A 43 -1.67 -18.27 14.19
C ALA A 43 -2.83 -18.97 14.92
N ASN A 44 -2.79 -20.31 15.05
CA ASN A 44 -3.80 -21.06 15.80
C ASN A 44 -3.73 -20.78 17.30
N ARG A 45 -2.52 -20.73 17.88
CA ARG A 45 -2.29 -20.39 19.28
C ARG A 45 -2.87 -19.02 19.63
N LEU A 46 -2.52 -18.02 18.81
CA LEU A 46 -3.02 -16.66 19.00
C LEU A 46 -4.54 -16.58 18.77
N ALA A 47 -5.09 -17.31 17.79
CA ALA A 47 -6.53 -17.34 17.57
C ALA A 47 -7.29 -17.91 18.78
N ARG A 48 -6.76 -18.94 19.42
CA ARG A 48 -7.32 -19.49 20.67
C ARG A 48 -7.23 -18.49 21.83
N ALA A 49 -6.08 -17.81 21.96
CA ALA A 49 -5.90 -16.76 22.97
C ALA A 49 -6.90 -15.61 22.78
N PHE A 50 -7.11 -15.17 21.52
CA PHE A 50 -8.10 -14.15 21.18
C PHE A 50 -9.53 -14.60 21.52
N ALA A 51 -9.90 -15.82 21.14
CA ALA A 51 -11.21 -16.40 21.48
C ALA A 51 -11.39 -16.56 22.98
N GLY A 52 -10.37 -17.03 23.71
CA GLY A 52 -10.36 -17.16 25.18
C GLY A 52 -10.50 -15.82 25.90
N ALA A 53 -9.99 -14.73 25.29
CA ALA A 53 -10.18 -13.36 25.76
C ALA A 53 -11.54 -12.75 25.39
N GLY A 54 -12.44 -13.55 24.79
CA GLY A 54 -13.81 -13.12 24.47
C GLY A 54 -13.93 -12.36 23.14
N ILE A 55 -12.92 -12.44 22.25
CA ILE A 55 -13.02 -11.89 20.89
C ILE A 55 -13.98 -12.74 20.06
N ALA A 56 -14.94 -12.11 19.42
CA ALA A 56 -15.99 -12.74 18.62
C ALA A 56 -15.89 -12.34 17.13
N ARG A 57 -16.66 -13.05 16.28
CA ARG A 57 -16.84 -12.70 14.87
C ARG A 57 -17.32 -11.26 14.72
N GLY A 58 -16.64 -10.48 13.87
CA GLY A 58 -16.94 -9.08 13.62
C GLY A 58 -16.30 -8.09 14.60
N ASP A 59 -15.65 -8.55 15.68
CA ASP A 59 -14.86 -7.67 16.55
C ASP A 59 -13.65 -7.12 15.81
N ARG A 60 -13.26 -5.89 16.12
CA ARG A 60 -12.12 -5.23 15.51
C ARG A 60 -10.90 -5.38 16.41
N ILE A 61 -9.81 -5.87 15.83
CA ILE A 61 -8.51 -6.01 16.50
C ILE A 61 -7.52 -5.05 15.85
N GLY A 62 -7.07 -4.03 16.61
CA GLY A 62 -5.96 -3.17 16.21
C GLY A 62 -4.66 -3.96 16.16
N LEU A 63 -3.88 -3.81 15.09
CA LEU A 63 -2.55 -4.43 14.94
C LEU A 63 -1.49 -3.33 14.83
N LEU A 64 -0.79 -3.04 15.93
CA LEU A 64 0.28 -2.04 16.03
C LEU A 64 1.63 -2.71 16.19
N ALA A 65 2.23 -3.15 15.10
CA ALA A 65 3.54 -3.77 15.09
C ALA A 65 4.27 -3.54 13.77
N ALA A 66 5.60 -3.51 13.81
CA ALA A 66 6.42 -3.57 12.60
C ALA A 66 6.24 -4.91 11.88
N ASN A 67 6.60 -4.97 10.59
CA ASN A 67 6.61 -6.23 9.86
C ASN A 67 7.46 -7.27 10.62
N SER A 68 6.86 -8.38 10.99
CA SER A 68 7.49 -9.42 11.82
C SER A 68 6.68 -10.71 11.78
N PHE A 69 7.26 -11.80 12.26
CA PHE A 69 6.55 -13.08 12.44
C PHE A 69 5.31 -12.91 13.31
N LEU A 70 5.45 -12.16 14.42
CA LEU A 70 4.34 -11.87 15.33
C LEU A 70 3.20 -11.13 14.62
N TYR A 71 3.51 -10.09 13.83
CA TYR A 71 2.48 -9.36 13.08
C TYR A 71 1.69 -10.28 12.16
N VAL A 72 2.39 -11.16 11.41
CA VAL A 72 1.76 -12.07 10.45
C VAL A 72 0.94 -13.13 11.18
N ALA A 73 1.45 -13.71 12.25
CA ALA A 73 0.71 -14.66 13.08
C ALA A 73 -0.56 -14.04 13.67
N ALA A 74 -0.47 -12.81 14.22
CA ALA A 74 -1.62 -12.09 14.78
C ALA A 74 -2.65 -11.70 13.71
N TYR A 75 -2.20 -11.32 12.50
CA TYR A 75 -3.08 -11.03 11.38
C TYR A 75 -3.92 -12.26 11.00
N TYR A 76 -3.28 -13.42 10.79
CA TYR A 76 -4.01 -14.64 10.47
C TYR A 76 -4.85 -15.14 11.65
N ALA A 77 -4.39 -14.95 12.88
CA ALA A 77 -5.15 -15.29 14.08
C ALA A 77 -6.46 -14.49 14.19
N ALA A 78 -6.42 -13.18 13.93
CA ALA A 78 -7.61 -12.34 13.88
C ALA A 78 -8.63 -12.87 12.85
N LEU A 79 -8.16 -13.19 11.65
CA LEU A 79 -9.03 -13.73 10.58
C LEU A 79 -9.60 -15.11 10.94
N LYS A 80 -8.83 -15.99 11.58
CA LYS A 80 -9.27 -17.31 12.06
C LYS A 80 -10.33 -17.22 13.15
N CYS A 81 -10.30 -16.15 13.95
CA CYS A 81 -11.35 -15.85 14.93
C CYS A 81 -12.61 -15.24 14.31
N GLY A 82 -12.63 -14.95 13.01
CA GLY A 82 -13.69 -14.19 12.37
C GLY A 82 -13.67 -12.70 12.75
N ALA A 83 -12.60 -12.22 13.38
CA ALA A 83 -12.41 -10.82 13.72
C ALA A 83 -11.90 -10.01 12.52
N ILE A 84 -12.10 -8.70 12.57
CA ILE A 84 -11.66 -7.74 11.56
C ILE A 84 -10.29 -7.20 11.96
N ALA A 85 -9.28 -7.46 11.15
CA ALA A 85 -7.94 -6.93 11.36
C ALA A 85 -7.90 -5.43 10.99
N VAL A 86 -7.45 -4.58 11.93
CA VAL A 86 -7.26 -3.14 11.73
C VAL A 86 -5.77 -2.84 11.82
N PRO A 87 -5.05 -2.90 10.69
CA PRO A 87 -3.62 -2.60 10.66
C PRO A 87 -3.39 -1.11 10.94
N LEU A 88 -2.56 -0.82 11.93
CA LEU A 88 -2.28 0.53 12.39
C LEU A 88 -0.88 0.96 11.97
N ASN A 89 -0.78 2.22 11.57
CA ASN A 89 0.49 2.83 11.25
C ASN A 89 1.39 2.94 12.49
N THR A 90 2.59 2.37 12.42
CA THR A 90 3.55 2.32 13.54
C THR A 90 4.19 3.67 13.88
N ALA A 91 4.10 4.66 12.99
CA ALA A 91 4.57 6.01 13.24
C ALA A 91 3.42 7.00 13.49
N ALA A 92 2.17 6.53 13.61
CA ALA A 92 1.06 7.38 13.98
C ALA A 92 1.27 7.91 15.42
N ASP A 93 1.00 9.19 15.60
CA ASP A 93 1.00 9.81 16.92
C ASP A 93 -0.11 9.24 17.82
N PRO A 94 -0.01 9.35 19.15
CA PRO A 94 -0.98 8.78 20.08
C PRO A 94 -2.42 9.27 19.88
N ALA A 95 -2.62 10.50 19.39
CA ALA A 95 -3.96 11.04 19.14
C ALA A 95 -4.59 10.38 17.91
N SER A 96 -3.81 10.22 16.85
CA SER A 96 -4.20 9.48 15.64
C SER A 96 -4.52 8.03 15.94
N LEU A 97 -3.69 7.34 16.73
CA LEU A 97 -3.95 5.95 17.16
C LEU A 97 -5.28 5.84 17.90
N ARG A 98 -5.53 6.72 18.88
CA ARG A 98 -6.82 6.77 19.59
C ARG A 98 -7.98 7.01 18.62
N GLY A 99 -7.80 7.94 17.68
CA GLY A 99 -8.80 8.26 16.67
C GLY A 99 -9.18 7.04 15.82
N PHE A 100 -8.22 6.27 15.32
CA PHE A 100 -8.48 5.06 14.53
C PHE A 100 -9.19 3.97 15.34
N LEU A 101 -8.71 3.71 16.56
CA LEU A 101 -9.27 2.68 17.45
C LEU A 101 -10.69 3.04 17.90
N ALA A 102 -10.96 4.31 18.19
CA ALA A 102 -12.28 4.80 18.54
C ALA A 102 -13.26 4.72 17.35
N ASP A 103 -12.81 5.18 16.15
CA ASP A 103 -13.63 5.20 14.95
C ASP A 103 -14.09 3.80 14.54
N CYS A 104 -13.21 2.80 14.60
CA CYS A 104 -13.62 1.43 14.30
C CYS A 104 -14.28 0.72 15.50
N GLY A 105 -14.33 1.32 16.70
CA GLY A 105 -14.79 0.68 17.91
C GLY A 105 -13.96 -0.57 18.24
N ALA A 106 -12.64 -0.44 18.25
CA ALA A 106 -11.74 -1.57 18.49
C ALA A 106 -12.00 -2.20 19.86
N ARG A 107 -12.23 -3.52 19.88
CA ARG A 107 -12.40 -4.31 21.11
C ARG A 107 -11.07 -4.79 21.68
N ALA A 108 -10.10 -5.03 20.81
CA ALA A 108 -8.77 -5.47 21.22
C ALA A 108 -7.67 -4.72 20.47
N LEU A 109 -6.49 -4.68 21.09
CA LEU A 109 -5.27 -4.15 20.50
C LEU A 109 -4.12 -5.13 20.70
N VAL A 110 -3.45 -5.49 19.62
CA VAL A 110 -2.19 -6.26 19.63
C VAL A 110 -1.05 -5.29 19.38
N ALA A 111 -0.10 -5.22 20.31
CA ALA A 111 1.09 -4.38 20.21
C ALA A 111 2.36 -5.22 20.07
N GLY A 112 3.21 -4.86 19.09
CA GLY A 112 4.56 -5.43 19.00
C GLY A 112 5.51 -4.90 20.09
N PRO A 113 6.70 -5.53 20.29
CA PRO A 113 7.59 -5.27 21.43
C PRO A 113 7.96 -3.81 21.66
N ARG A 114 8.09 -3.02 20.58
CA ARG A 114 8.48 -1.60 20.65
C ARG A 114 7.33 -0.65 20.90
N PHE A 115 6.09 -1.11 20.76
CA PHE A 115 4.89 -0.27 20.73
C PHE A 115 4.01 -0.42 21.95
N GLY A 116 4.31 -1.39 22.83
CA GLY A 116 3.48 -1.74 23.99
C GLY A 116 3.07 -0.55 24.85
N ARG A 117 4.00 0.36 25.19
CA ARG A 117 3.73 1.54 26.01
C ARG A 117 2.80 2.53 25.29
N ALA A 118 3.14 2.93 24.09
CA ALA A 118 2.33 3.88 23.30
C ALA A 118 0.93 3.33 22.98
N ALA A 119 0.85 2.01 22.71
CA ALA A 119 -0.40 1.30 22.49
C ALA A 119 -1.28 1.28 23.74
N LEU A 120 -0.69 0.99 24.91
CA LEU A 120 -1.42 0.98 26.17
C LEU A 120 -1.91 2.38 26.56
N ASP A 121 -1.09 3.40 26.37
CA ASP A 121 -1.46 4.81 26.61
C ASP A 121 -2.63 5.25 25.68
N ALA A 122 -2.65 4.77 24.43
CA ALA A 122 -3.77 5.01 23.53
C ALA A 122 -5.02 4.24 23.94
N ALA A 123 -4.87 2.97 24.33
CA ALA A 123 -5.97 2.08 24.76
C ALA A 123 -6.64 2.56 26.05
N ALA A 124 -5.88 3.09 26.99
CA ALA A 124 -6.35 3.52 28.31
C ALA A 124 -7.48 4.57 28.26
N ALA A 125 -7.54 5.37 27.19
CA ALA A 125 -8.56 6.38 26.99
C ALA A 125 -9.81 5.87 26.25
N LEU A 126 -9.89 4.57 25.93
CA LEU A 126 -10.95 3.98 25.12
C LEU A 126 -11.78 2.99 25.96
N PRO A 127 -13.01 3.36 26.37
CA PRO A 127 -13.81 2.52 27.27
C PRO A 127 -14.26 1.19 26.63
N ASP A 128 -14.38 1.13 25.31
CA ASP A 128 -14.83 -0.05 24.57
C ASP A 128 -13.67 -1.04 24.28
N LEU A 129 -12.42 -0.61 24.43
CA LEU A 129 -11.25 -1.46 24.24
C LEU A 129 -11.03 -2.29 25.49
N ALA A 130 -11.49 -3.54 25.45
CA ALA A 130 -11.53 -4.43 26.61
C ALA A 130 -10.29 -5.34 26.76
N VAL A 131 -9.51 -5.53 25.68
CA VAL A 131 -8.44 -6.53 25.64
C VAL A 131 -7.15 -5.94 25.04
N PHE A 132 -6.03 -6.23 25.69
CA PHE A 132 -4.72 -5.80 25.23
C PHE A 132 -3.74 -6.98 25.21
N PHE A 133 -3.09 -7.19 24.07
CA PHE A 133 -2.09 -8.23 23.87
C PHE A 133 -0.72 -7.59 23.56
N ALA A 134 0.31 -7.98 24.31
CA ALA A 134 1.69 -7.60 24.02
C ALA A 134 2.67 -8.66 24.54
N PRO A 135 3.88 -8.81 23.95
CA PRO A 135 4.93 -9.62 24.52
C PRO A 135 5.58 -8.92 25.71
N GLY A 136 6.05 -9.70 26.69
CA GLY A 136 6.72 -9.17 27.88
C GLY A 136 5.80 -8.31 28.74
N ALA A 137 4.63 -8.81 29.03
CA ALA A 137 3.57 -8.16 29.82
C ALA A 137 4.07 -7.54 31.13
N GLU A 138 4.97 -8.23 31.81
CA GLU A 138 5.54 -7.82 33.08
C GLU A 138 6.40 -6.54 33.02
N ARG A 139 6.78 -6.11 31.80
CA ARG A 139 7.59 -4.91 31.57
C ARG A 139 6.76 -3.66 31.29
N LEU A 140 5.47 -3.83 31.14
CA LEU A 140 4.54 -2.74 30.88
C LEU A 140 3.89 -2.27 32.19
N PRO A 141 3.47 -1.00 32.30
CA PRO A 141 2.69 -0.57 33.43
C PRO A 141 1.36 -1.32 33.49
N PRO A 142 0.77 -1.48 34.68
CA PRO A 142 -0.52 -2.14 34.82
C PRO A 142 -1.57 -1.42 33.96
N PRO A 143 -2.39 -2.17 33.20
CA PRO A 143 -3.44 -1.58 32.41
C PRO A 143 -4.55 -1.00 33.30
N PRO A 144 -5.38 -0.09 32.78
CA PRO A 144 -6.61 0.32 33.45
C PRO A 144 -7.51 -0.88 33.76
N ALA A 145 -8.31 -0.77 34.82
CA ALA A 145 -9.14 -1.88 35.33
C ALA A 145 -10.15 -2.47 34.31
N HIS A 146 -10.50 -1.70 33.27
CA HIS A 146 -11.42 -2.17 32.22
C HIS A 146 -10.71 -2.95 31.10
N ILE A 147 -9.37 -3.02 31.10
CA ILE A 147 -8.58 -3.71 30.06
C ILE A 147 -8.00 -5.01 30.63
N ALA A 148 -8.41 -6.14 30.10
CA ALA A 148 -7.76 -7.42 30.35
C ALA A 148 -6.45 -7.51 29.54
N PHE A 149 -5.35 -7.84 30.22
CA PHE A 149 -4.04 -7.93 29.62
C PHE A 149 -3.60 -9.39 29.42
N PHE A 150 -3.09 -9.70 28.22
CA PHE A 150 -2.63 -11.03 27.86
C PHE A 150 -1.20 -10.97 27.31
N ASP A 151 -0.35 -11.86 27.81
CA ASP A 151 1.02 -12.00 27.32
C ASP A 151 1.06 -12.85 26.04
N LEU A 152 1.58 -12.27 24.96
CA LEU A 152 1.71 -12.96 23.66
C LEU A 152 2.78 -14.05 23.70
N ASP A 153 3.85 -13.89 24.48
CA ASP A 153 4.90 -14.90 24.58
C ASP A 153 4.36 -16.13 25.30
N ALA A 154 3.55 -15.96 26.35
CA ALA A 154 2.85 -17.05 27.02
C ALA A 154 1.86 -17.76 26.08
N ALA A 155 1.06 -17.00 25.32
CA ALA A 155 0.12 -17.57 24.36
C ALA A 155 0.82 -18.38 23.25
N LEU A 156 1.98 -17.94 22.80
CA LEU A 156 2.79 -18.65 21.79
C LEU A 156 3.51 -19.89 22.35
N ALA A 157 3.68 -19.98 23.67
CA ALA A 157 4.28 -21.15 24.34
C ALA A 157 3.28 -22.28 24.61
N GLU A 158 1.97 -22.03 24.48
CA GLU A 158 0.94 -23.05 24.68
C GLU A 158 1.00 -24.14 23.61
N GLU A 159 0.40 -25.30 23.88
CA GLU A 159 0.24 -26.33 22.86
C GLU A 159 -0.63 -25.84 21.69
N ALA A 160 -0.17 -26.12 20.46
CA ALA A 160 -0.91 -25.78 19.26
C ALA A 160 -2.12 -26.72 19.12
N GLY A 161 -3.31 -26.15 19.21
CA GLY A 161 -4.58 -26.83 18.93
C GLY A 161 -5.21 -26.35 17.63
N ALA A 162 -6.38 -26.89 17.29
CA ALA A 162 -7.19 -26.37 16.21
C ALA A 162 -7.61 -24.91 16.49
N PRO A 163 -7.75 -24.06 15.46
CA PRO A 163 -8.30 -22.72 15.63
C PRO A 163 -9.76 -22.82 16.14
N PRO A 164 -10.30 -21.75 16.74
CA PRO A 164 -11.70 -21.74 17.11
C PRO A 164 -12.58 -21.86 15.86
N ASP A 165 -13.63 -22.68 15.96
CA ASP A 165 -14.63 -22.75 14.90
C ASP A 165 -15.45 -21.45 14.90
N ARG A 166 -15.48 -20.77 13.77
CA ARG A 166 -16.24 -19.55 13.54
C ARG A 166 -16.92 -19.62 12.18
N ALA A 167 -18.22 -19.40 12.16
CA ALA A 167 -19.01 -19.43 10.93
C ALA A 167 -18.75 -18.19 10.05
N THR A 168 -17.49 -17.97 9.68
CA THR A 168 -17.05 -16.86 8.83
C THR A 168 -17.34 -17.18 7.36
N ILE A 169 -17.85 -16.19 6.64
CA ILE A 169 -18.09 -16.29 5.20
C ILE A 169 -17.23 -15.25 4.45
N ASP A 170 -17.12 -15.39 3.14
CA ASP A 170 -16.30 -14.52 2.30
C ASP A 170 -16.80 -13.07 2.21
N LEU A 171 -18.10 -12.86 2.47
CA LEU A 171 -18.67 -11.51 2.57
C LEU A 171 -18.40 -10.82 3.91
N ASP A 172 -17.91 -11.51 4.92
CA ASP A 172 -17.52 -10.86 6.18
C ASP A 172 -16.36 -9.90 5.95
N ALA A 173 -16.37 -8.80 6.71
CA ALA A 173 -15.25 -7.88 6.71
C ALA A 173 -14.00 -8.58 7.29
N ALA A 174 -12.91 -8.55 6.54
CA ALA A 174 -11.61 -9.12 6.93
C ALA A 174 -10.65 -8.05 7.45
N SER A 175 -10.73 -6.84 6.90
CA SER A 175 -9.84 -5.75 7.31
C SER A 175 -10.49 -4.38 7.13
N ILE A 176 -10.17 -3.45 8.05
CA ILE A 176 -10.42 -2.02 7.89
C ILE A 176 -9.06 -1.34 7.75
N VAL A 177 -8.80 -0.72 6.61
CA VAL A 177 -7.53 -0.04 6.34
C VAL A 177 -7.75 1.46 6.27
N TYR A 178 -7.14 2.20 7.18
CA TYR A 178 -7.27 3.65 7.22
C TYR A 178 -6.44 4.34 6.14
N THR A 179 -7.07 5.27 5.45
CA THR A 179 -6.44 6.15 4.46
C THR A 179 -6.48 7.58 4.95
N SER A 180 -5.49 8.38 4.56
CA SER A 180 -5.53 9.82 4.78
C SER A 180 -6.60 10.43 3.89
N GLY A 181 -7.79 10.65 4.44
CA GLY A 181 -8.91 11.26 3.73
C GLY A 181 -8.55 12.64 3.14
N SER A 182 -9.21 13.02 2.05
CA SER A 182 -9.01 14.33 1.40
C SER A 182 -9.45 15.50 2.27
N THR A 183 -10.31 15.25 3.25
CA THR A 183 -10.86 16.22 4.21
C THR A 183 -10.03 16.33 5.50
N GLY A 184 -8.89 15.62 5.59
CA GLY A 184 -8.07 15.56 6.81
C GLY A 184 -8.54 14.52 7.83
N ARG A 185 -9.79 14.06 7.78
CA ARG A 185 -10.28 12.94 8.62
C ARG A 185 -9.94 11.61 7.95
N PRO A 186 -9.26 10.69 8.64
CA PRO A 186 -8.98 9.37 8.10
C PRO A 186 -10.26 8.58 7.82
N ARG A 187 -10.26 7.76 6.77
CA ARG A 187 -11.40 6.91 6.39
C ARG A 187 -10.98 5.45 6.43
N GLY A 188 -11.77 4.62 7.09
CA GLY A 188 -11.54 3.18 7.18
C GLY A 188 -12.15 2.43 6.00
N ALA A 189 -11.37 2.14 4.95
CA ALA A 189 -11.83 1.29 3.85
C ALA A 189 -12.06 -0.15 4.35
N THR A 190 -13.29 -0.63 4.25
CA THR A 190 -13.71 -1.94 4.74
C THR A 190 -13.62 -2.98 3.62
N LEU A 191 -12.71 -3.92 3.77
CA LEU A 191 -12.44 -5.00 2.81
C LEU A 191 -12.94 -6.33 3.35
N SER A 192 -13.76 -7.04 2.57
CA SER A 192 -14.19 -8.39 2.88
C SER A 192 -13.12 -9.43 2.55
N HIS A 193 -13.31 -10.68 3.01
CA HIS A 193 -12.48 -11.80 2.56
C HIS A 193 -12.54 -11.95 1.05
N LEU A 194 -13.73 -11.84 0.44
CA LEU A 194 -13.93 -11.90 -1.01
C LEU A 194 -13.05 -10.85 -1.73
N ASN A 195 -13.05 -9.60 -1.26
CA ASN A 195 -12.27 -8.53 -1.89
C ASN A 195 -10.77 -8.87 -1.90
N LEU A 196 -10.25 -9.31 -0.75
CA LEU A 196 -8.83 -9.64 -0.61
C LEU A 196 -8.46 -10.92 -1.37
N VAL A 197 -9.29 -11.95 -1.34
CA VAL A 197 -9.06 -13.21 -2.08
C VAL A 197 -9.07 -12.97 -3.58
N ALA A 198 -10.06 -12.23 -4.10
CA ALA A 198 -10.17 -11.92 -5.53
C ALA A 198 -8.94 -11.13 -6.02
N ASN A 199 -8.54 -10.08 -5.27
CA ASN A 199 -7.36 -9.30 -5.62
C ASN A 199 -6.07 -10.12 -5.55
N THR A 200 -5.91 -10.94 -4.51
CA THR A 200 -4.75 -11.83 -4.33
C THR A 200 -4.62 -12.80 -5.51
N ARG A 201 -5.70 -13.49 -5.91
CA ARG A 201 -5.71 -14.41 -7.06
C ARG A 201 -5.36 -13.70 -8.36
N SER A 202 -5.93 -12.53 -8.59
CA SER A 202 -5.62 -11.72 -9.78
C SER A 202 -4.13 -11.37 -9.84
N ILE A 203 -3.53 -10.94 -8.72
CA ILE A 203 -2.11 -10.59 -8.66
C ILE A 203 -1.23 -11.81 -8.87
N VAL A 204 -1.50 -12.94 -8.22
CA VAL A 204 -0.77 -14.20 -8.40
C VAL A 204 -0.77 -14.61 -9.87
N SER A 205 -1.94 -14.48 -10.54
CA SER A 205 -2.12 -14.86 -11.94
C SER A 205 -1.26 -14.01 -12.89
N TYR A 206 -1.36 -12.67 -12.84
CA TYR A 206 -0.65 -11.84 -13.83
C TYR A 206 0.86 -11.72 -13.56
N LEU A 207 1.30 -11.84 -12.29
CA LEU A 207 2.73 -11.89 -11.96
C LEU A 207 3.34 -13.28 -12.26
N GLY A 208 2.51 -14.32 -12.40
CA GLY A 208 2.94 -15.70 -12.56
C GLY A 208 3.69 -16.19 -11.33
N LEU A 209 3.17 -15.90 -10.11
CA LEU A 209 3.82 -16.31 -8.88
C LEU A 209 3.63 -17.79 -8.61
N GLY A 210 4.68 -18.43 -8.13
CA GLY A 210 4.72 -19.83 -7.74
C GLY A 210 5.45 -20.07 -6.42
N PRO A 211 5.56 -21.36 -6.03
CA PRO A 211 6.19 -21.73 -4.77
C PRO A 211 7.66 -21.29 -4.65
N ASP A 212 8.38 -21.17 -5.75
CA ASP A 212 9.80 -20.79 -5.72
C ASP A 212 10.02 -19.27 -5.67
N ASP A 213 8.93 -18.49 -5.65
CA ASP A 213 9.04 -17.05 -5.53
C ASP A 213 9.27 -16.62 -4.08
N ARG A 214 10.20 -15.69 -3.96
CA ARG A 214 10.53 -15.00 -2.72
C ARG A 214 10.59 -13.51 -2.98
N VAL A 215 9.73 -12.75 -2.31
CA VAL A 215 9.79 -11.29 -2.42
C VAL A 215 10.57 -10.70 -1.25
N LEU A 216 11.44 -9.72 -1.55
CA LEU A 216 11.92 -8.80 -0.53
C LEU A 216 10.84 -7.76 -0.26
N ASP A 217 10.34 -7.71 0.96
CA ASP A 217 9.35 -6.73 1.40
C ASP A 217 9.97 -5.68 2.31
N VAL A 218 9.99 -4.44 1.81
CA VAL A 218 10.40 -3.24 2.53
C VAL A 218 9.21 -2.32 2.83
N LEU A 219 7.99 -2.75 2.45
CA LEU A 219 6.78 -1.96 2.58
C LEU A 219 6.01 -2.36 3.84
N PRO A 220 5.51 -1.39 4.63
CA PRO A 220 4.78 -1.72 5.84
C PRO A 220 3.51 -2.53 5.57
N PHE A 221 3.26 -3.59 6.35
CA PHE A 221 2.06 -4.43 6.24
C PHE A 221 0.76 -3.71 6.64
N HIS A 222 0.84 -2.55 7.26
CA HIS A 222 -0.37 -1.75 7.51
C HIS A 222 -0.89 -1.04 6.25
N TYR A 223 -0.10 -0.94 5.18
CA TYR A 223 -0.58 -0.54 3.86
C TYR A 223 -1.02 -1.74 3.03
N VAL A 224 -2.06 -1.53 2.21
CA VAL A 224 -2.58 -2.60 1.32
C VAL A 224 -1.53 -3.14 0.36
N TYR A 225 -0.53 -2.34 -0.05
CA TYR A 225 0.52 -2.82 -0.94
C TYR A 225 1.42 -3.84 -0.23
N GLY A 226 2.01 -3.51 0.91
CA GLY A 226 2.80 -4.46 1.70
C GLY A 226 1.96 -5.70 2.10
N LYS A 227 0.71 -5.48 2.54
CA LYS A 227 -0.22 -6.58 2.86
C LYS A 227 -0.48 -7.48 1.65
N SER A 228 -0.60 -6.92 0.44
CA SER A 228 -0.81 -7.71 -0.77
C SER A 228 0.38 -8.61 -1.10
N LEU A 229 1.63 -8.19 -0.80
CA LEU A 229 2.82 -9.02 -0.98
C LEU A 229 2.76 -10.26 -0.07
N LEU A 230 2.39 -10.06 1.20
CA LEU A 230 2.19 -11.16 2.13
C LEU A 230 1.13 -12.14 1.60
N ASN A 231 -0.08 -11.65 1.29
CA ASN A 231 -1.18 -12.51 0.88
C ASN A 231 -0.89 -13.25 -0.44
N THR A 232 -0.26 -12.61 -1.41
CA THR A 232 0.04 -13.23 -2.72
C THR A 232 1.11 -14.30 -2.62
N HIS A 233 2.17 -14.08 -1.83
CA HIS A 233 3.22 -15.09 -1.68
C HIS A 233 2.75 -16.27 -0.84
N VAL A 234 1.94 -16.04 0.20
CA VAL A 234 1.30 -17.14 0.94
C VAL A 234 0.34 -17.91 0.03
N ALA A 235 -0.46 -17.24 -0.78
CA ALA A 235 -1.38 -17.89 -1.72
C ALA A 235 -0.64 -18.75 -2.77
N ALA A 236 0.54 -18.30 -3.21
CA ALA A 236 1.41 -19.00 -4.15
C ALA A 236 2.32 -20.04 -3.48
N MET A 237 2.26 -20.21 -2.15
CA MET A 237 3.20 -21.04 -1.36
C MET A 237 4.67 -20.62 -1.51
N GLY A 238 4.90 -19.37 -1.87
CA GLY A 238 6.21 -18.72 -1.92
C GLY A 238 6.68 -18.22 -0.55
N SER A 239 7.60 -17.28 -0.49
CA SER A 239 8.08 -16.73 0.78
C SER A 239 8.24 -15.21 0.76
N VAL A 240 8.21 -14.60 1.95
CA VAL A 240 8.43 -13.16 2.13
C VAL A 240 9.66 -12.94 3.01
N ALA A 241 10.67 -12.28 2.46
CA ALA A 241 11.81 -11.79 3.22
C ALA A 241 11.50 -10.37 3.70
N ILE A 242 11.44 -10.17 5.01
CA ILE A 242 11.09 -8.90 5.64
C ILE A 242 12.36 -8.09 5.91
N GLU A 243 12.41 -6.84 5.45
CA GLU A 243 13.49 -5.90 5.74
C GLU A 243 12.93 -4.54 6.16
N ASN A 244 13.01 -4.22 7.42
CA ASN A 244 12.48 -2.98 8.00
C ASN A 244 13.44 -1.77 7.93
N ARG A 245 14.69 -1.98 7.48
CA ARG A 245 15.77 -0.98 7.53
C ARG A 245 16.03 -0.34 6.15
N PHE A 246 14.99 -0.10 5.36
CA PHE A 246 15.15 0.50 4.03
C PHE A 246 15.74 1.93 4.07
N LEU A 247 15.78 2.57 5.22
CA LEU A 247 16.54 3.81 5.41
C LEU A 247 18.02 3.66 4.99
N PHE A 248 18.54 2.43 5.09
CA PHE A 248 19.86 2.02 4.60
C PHE A 248 19.69 1.12 3.36
N PRO A 249 19.58 1.69 2.14
CA PRO A 249 19.16 0.94 0.96
C PRO A 249 20.10 -0.22 0.59
N ASN A 250 21.41 -0.10 0.87
CA ASN A 250 22.35 -1.19 0.65
C ASN A 250 22.07 -2.40 1.57
N THR A 251 21.57 -2.20 2.81
CA THR A 251 21.17 -3.30 3.69
C THR A 251 20.00 -4.10 3.09
N ALA A 252 19.04 -3.41 2.46
CA ALA A 252 17.95 -4.09 1.76
C ALA A 252 18.46 -4.89 0.56
N LEU A 253 19.44 -4.35 -0.18
CA LEU A 253 20.08 -5.06 -1.30
C LEU A 253 20.88 -6.26 -0.81
N ASP A 254 21.59 -6.15 0.32
CA ASP A 254 22.32 -7.27 0.94
C ASP A 254 21.34 -8.38 1.36
N THR A 255 20.15 -8.01 1.88
CA THR A 255 19.11 -8.98 2.22
C THR A 255 18.51 -9.62 0.97
N LEU A 256 18.25 -8.84 -0.10
CA LEU A 256 17.74 -9.33 -1.38
C LEU A 256 18.68 -10.40 -1.97
N GLU A 257 19.98 -10.15 -1.92
CA GLU A 257 21.02 -11.04 -2.44
C GLU A 257 21.20 -12.28 -1.55
N ARG A 258 21.38 -12.10 -0.24
CA ARG A 258 21.59 -13.16 0.74
C ARG A 258 20.43 -14.16 0.79
N GLU A 259 19.20 -13.65 0.74
CA GLU A 259 18.00 -14.48 0.78
C GLU A 259 17.54 -14.92 -0.62
N GLU A 260 18.33 -14.66 -1.66
CA GLU A 260 18.06 -15.06 -3.05
C GLU A 260 16.64 -14.68 -3.49
N CYS A 261 16.22 -13.43 -3.20
CA CYS A 261 14.87 -12.99 -3.53
C CYS A 261 14.65 -12.92 -5.05
N THR A 262 13.52 -13.47 -5.50
CA THR A 262 13.13 -13.49 -6.92
C THR A 262 12.33 -12.25 -7.30
N GLY A 263 11.75 -11.56 -6.31
CA GLY A 263 10.93 -10.38 -6.47
C GLY A 263 11.34 -9.25 -5.53
N PHE A 264 11.15 -8.02 -5.97
CA PHE A 264 11.29 -6.83 -5.14
C PHE A 264 10.15 -5.85 -5.42
N ALA A 265 9.57 -5.30 -4.36
CA ALA A 265 8.44 -4.38 -4.46
C ALA A 265 8.80 -3.00 -3.89
N GLY A 266 8.42 -1.94 -4.59
CA GLY A 266 8.68 -0.58 -4.14
C GLY A 266 7.69 0.44 -4.65
N VAL A 267 7.65 1.58 -3.96
CA VAL A 267 7.01 2.80 -4.42
C VAL A 267 8.01 3.63 -5.25
N PRO A 268 7.58 4.67 -6.00
CA PRO A 268 8.52 5.46 -6.82
C PRO A 268 9.73 5.99 -6.05
N SER A 269 9.55 6.47 -4.81
CA SER A 269 10.64 6.93 -3.96
C SER A 269 11.63 5.81 -3.57
N THR A 270 11.15 4.57 -3.41
CA THR A 270 12.01 3.40 -3.16
C THR A 270 13.02 3.25 -4.30
N PHE A 271 12.54 3.25 -5.54
CA PHE A 271 13.41 3.11 -6.73
C PHE A 271 14.29 4.34 -6.96
N ALA A 272 13.78 5.54 -6.68
CA ALA A 272 14.60 6.75 -6.74
C ALA A 272 15.76 6.72 -5.74
N ILE A 273 15.51 6.24 -4.51
CA ILE A 273 16.54 6.06 -3.48
C ILE A 273 17.57 5.01 -3.94
N LEU A 274 17.12 3.84 -4.42
CA LEU A 274 18.00 2.79 -4.90
C LEU A 274 18.91 3.27 -6.03
N LEU A 275 18.36 3.96 -7.02
CA LEU A 275 19.10 4.43 -8.18
C LEU A 275 20.06 5.61 -7.90
N ASN A 276 19.82 6.39 -6.83
CA ASN A 276 20.60 7.59 -6.56
C ASN A 276 21.49 7.49 -5.29
N ARG A 277 21.17 6.58 -4.35
CA ARG A 277 21.81 6.51 -3.02
C ARG A 277 22.29 5.12 -2.64
N SER A 278 22.41 4.21 -3.62
CA SER A 278 22.94 2.87 -3.39
C SER A 278 23.74 2.38 -4.59
N ASN A 279 24.39 1.23 -4.45
CA ASN A 279 25.09 0.56 -5.54
C ASN A 279 24.17 -0.40 -6.35
N PHE A 280 22.86 -0.15 -6.37
CA PHE A 280 21.86 -1.01 -7.00
C PHE A 280 22.17 -1.33 -8.47
N ALA A 281 22.55 -0.31 -9.25
CA ALA A 281 22.84 -0.48 -10.68
C ALA A 281 24.14 -1.29 -10.95
N GLU A 282 25.02 -1.45 -9.95
CA GLU A 282 26.29 -2.16 -10.05
C GLU A 282 26.19 -3.60 -9.56
N ARG A 283 25.09 -3.93 -8.84
CA ARG A 283 24.91 -5.25 -8.23
C ARG A 283 24.48 -6.30 -9.24
N ARG A 284 25.08 -7.48 -9.10
CA ARG A 284 24.58 -8.68 -9.75
C ARG A 284 23.51 -9.31 -8.86
N LEU A 285 22.28 -9.34 -9.33
CA LEU A 285 21.14 -9.92 -8.61
C LEU A 285 20.60 -11.13 -9.39
N PRO A 286 21.31 -12.26 -9.39
CA PRO A 286 21.03 -13.40 -10.30
C PRO A 286 19.65 -14.01 -10.05
N SER A 287 19.18 -14.04 -8.81
CA SER A 287 17.89 -14.60 -8.43
C SER A 287 16.72 -13.69 -8.76
N LEU A 288 16.95 -12.36 -8.88
CA LEU A 288 15.89 -11.39 -9.11
C LEU A 288 15.28 -11.58 -10.51
N ARG A 289 14.00 -11.91 -10.58
CA ARG A 289 13.23 -12.12 -11.81
C ARG A 289 12.38 -10.92 -12.18
N TYR A 290 11.80 -10.25 -11.17
CA TYR A 290 10.88 -9.15 -11.38
C TYR A 290 10.98 -8.10 -10.26
N VAL A 291 10.59 -6.89 -10.63
CA VAL A 291 10.26 -5.82 -9.67
C VAL A 291 8.86 -5.29 -9.95
N THR A 292 8.20 -4.85 -8.88
CA THR A 292 6.86 -4.26 -8.97
C THR A 292 6.85 -2.85 -8.40
N GLN A 293 6.22 -1.93 -9.11
CA GLN A 293 6.05 -0.54 -8.70
C GLN A 293 4.56 -0.22 -8.59
N ALA A 294 4.16 0.37 -7.46
CA ALA A 294 2.82 0.90 -7.23
C ALA A 294 2.85 1.99 -6.13
N GLY A 295 1.68 2.49 -5.71
CA GLY A 295 1.54 3.42 -4.59
C GLY A 295 1.76 4.89 -4.94
N GLY A 296 2.24 5.19 -6.14
CA GLY A 296 2.43 6.54 -6.67
C GLY A 296 2.70 6.53 -8.16
N ALA A 297 2.55 7.69 -8.80
CA ALA A 297 2.91 7.86 -10.19
C ALA A 297 4.44 7.83 -10.34
N MET A 298 4.97 6.90 -11.12
CA MET A 298 6.37 6.84 -11.47
C MET A 298 6.59 7.53 -12.80
N SER A 299 7.53 8.49 -12.84
CA SER A 299 7.81 9.23 -14.07
C SER A 299 8.38 8.30 -15.16
N PRO A 300 8.14 8.61 -16.45
CA PRO A 300 8.74 7.86 -17.54
C PRO A 300 10.27 7.79 -17.46
N GLU A 301 10.93 8.86 -17.01
CA GLU A 301 12.38 8.91 -16.86
C GLU A 301 12.89 7.97 -15.77
N LEU A 302 12.26 7.98 -14.58
CA LEU A 302 12.63 7.04 -13.51
C LEU A 302 12.39 5.59 -13.93
N THR A 303 11.32 5.34 -14.70
CA THR A 303 11.02 4.01 -15.25
C THR A 303 12.10 3.56 -16.22
N ARG A 304 12.56 4.44 -17.17
CA ARG A 304 13.67 4.11 -18.09
C ARG A 304 14.95 3.77 -17.34
N ARG A 305 15.30 4.57 -16.34
CA ARG A 305 16.49 4.34 -15.50
C ARG A 305 16.42 3.03 -14.74
N LEU A 306 15.24 2.68 -14.19
CA LEU A 306 15.02 1.42 -13.50
C LEU A 306 15.20 0.23 -14.47
N VAL A 307 14.60 0.29 -15.65
CA VAL A 307 14.72 -0.75 -16.68
C VAL A 307 16.18 -0.91 -17.12
N ALA A 308 16.90 0.19 -17.31
CA ALA A 308 18.31 0.17 -17.69
C ALA A 308 19.22 -0.46 -16.60
N ALA A 309 18.88 -0.24 -15.33
CA ALA A 309 19.60 -0.84 -14.18
C ALA A 309 19.29 -2.35 -13.99
N LEU A 310 18.24 -2.87 -14.64
CA LEU A 310 17.76 -4.25 -14.47
C LEU A 310 17.66 -5.00 -15.81
N PRO A 311 18.77 -5.16 -16.55
CA PRO A 311 18.73 -5.81 -17.85
C PRO A 311 18.19 -7.26 -17.74
N GLY A 312 17.21 -7.57 -18.59
CA GLY A 312 16.57 -8.90 -18.62
C GLY A 312 15.61 -9.21 -17.46
N ARG A 313 15.32 -8.26 -16.57
CA ARG A 313 14.34 -8.41 -15.49
C ARG A 313 13.01 -7.79 -15.88
N LYS A 314 11.92 -8.36 -15.37
CA LYS A 314 10.58 -7.85 -15.61
C LYS A 314 10.29 -6.65 -14.68
N VAL A 315 9.86 -5.53 -15.24
CA VAL A 315 9.43 -4.35 -14.47
C VAL A 315 7.93 -4.17 -14.67
N PHE A 316 7.15 -4.42 -13.62
CA PHE A 316 5.69 -4.23 -13.62
C PHE A 316 5.35 -2.85 -13.05
N VAL A 317 4.65 -2.03 -13.83
CA VAL A 317 4.06 -0.78 -13.35
C VAL A 317 2.59 -1.02 -13.04
N MET A 318 2.20 -0.77 -11.79
CA MET A 318 0.87 -1.13 -11.31
C MET A 318 0.15 0.08 -10.73
N TYR A 319 -1.17 0.06 -10.85
CA TYR A 319 -2.06 1.06 -10.27
C TYR A 319 -3.09 0.40 -9.38
N GLY A 320 -3.47 1.09 -8.30
CA GLY A 320 -4.50 0.64 -7.39
C GLY A 320 -4.79 1.64 -6.27
N ALA A 321 -5.75 1.25 -5.44
CA ALA A 321 -6.22 2.03 -4.31
C ALA A 321 -6.47 1.11 -3.12
N THR A 322 -6.51 1.66 -1.92
CA THR A 322 -6.88 0.92 -0.70
C THR A 322 -8.30 0.37 -0.82
N GLU A 323 -9.19 1.14 -1.39
CA GLU A 323 -10.59 0.83 -1.67
C GLU A 323 -10.78 -0.32 -2.68
N ALA A 324 -9.70 -0.77 -3.31
CA ALA A 324 -9.70 -1.88 -4.27
C ALA A 324 -8.81 -3.07 -3.82
N GLY A 325 -8.51 -3.16 -2.55
CA GLY A 325 -7.77 -4.27 -1.93
C GLY A 325 -6.31 -4.39 -2.35
N ALA A 326 -5.81 -3.50 -3.18
CA ALA A 326 -4.48 -3.11 -3.56
C ALA A 326 -4.30 -2.80 -5.06
N ARG A 327 -4.93 -3.53 -5.97
CA ARG A 327 -4.65 -3.41 -7.42
C ARG A 327 -5.92 -3.27 -8.26
N LEU A 328 -5.78 -2.44 -9.32
CA LEU A 328 -6.80 -2.22 -10.34
C LEU A 328 -6.24 -2.44 -11.75
N ALA A 329 -5.02 -1.97 -12.01
CA ALA A 329 -4.37 -2.08 -13.31
C ALA A 329 -2.91 -2.50 -13.21
N CYS A 330 -2.40 -3.07 -14.29
CA CYS A 330 -1.00 -3.45 -14.45
C CYS A 330 -0.55 -3.22 -15.89
N LEU A 331 0.62 -2.61 -16.06
CA LEU A 331 1.34 -2.57 -17.32
C LEU A 331 2.29 -3.77 -17.35
N ASP A 332 2.03 -4.68 -18.31
CA ASP A 332 2.88 -5.83 -18.53
C ASP A 332 4.28 -5.38 -18.99
N PRO A 333 5.36 -5.99 -18.50
CA PRO A 333 6.72 -5.68 -18.94
C PRO A 333 6.93 -5.76 -20.45
N ALA A 334 6.20 -6.61 -21.16
CA ALA A 334 6.28 -6.70 -22.63
C ALA A 334 5.74 -5.46 -23.34
N ASP A 335 4.77 -4.78 -22.73
CA ASP A 335 4.17 -3.55 -23.28
C ASP A 335 4.92 -2.29 -22.83
N LEU A 336 5.74 -2.38 -21.78
CA LEU A 336 6.43 -1.24 -21.18
C LEU A 336 7.22 -0.37 -22.18
N PRO A 337 7.99 -0.92 -23.15
CA PRO A 337 8.72 -0.12 -24.11
C PRO A 337 7.82 0.75 -25.01
N ARG A 338 6.64 0.25 -25.37
CA ARG A 338 5.69 0.92 -26.26
C ARG A 338 4.70 1.83 -25.54
N LYS A 339 4.43 1.53 -24.26
CA LYS A 339 3.38 2.19 -23.44
C LYS A 339 3.96 2.85 -22.19
N LEU A 340 5.18 3.34 -22.27
CA LEU A 340 5.88 4.00 -21.17
C LEU A 340 5.06 5.16 -20.59
N GLY A 341 4.91 5.18 -19.25
CA GLY A 341 4.09 6.15 -18.53
C GLY A 341 2.62 5.74 -18.35
N SER A 342 2.18 4.67 -19.03
CA SER A 342 0.88 4.05 -18.79
C SER A 342 0.86 3.29 -17.47
N ILE A 343 -0.31 3.20 -16.84
CA ILE A 343 -0.61 2.29 -15.72
C ILE A 343 -1.07 0.90 -16.19
N GLY A 344 -1.07 0.68 -17.51
CA GLY A 344 -1.49 -0.58 -18.10
C GLY A 344 -3.01 -0.68 -18.32
N ARG A 345 -3.50 -1.89 -18.27
CA ARG A 345 -4.90 -2.29 -18.43
C ARG A 345 -5.42 -2.91 -17.14
N ALA A 346 -6.74 -3.10 -17.05
CA ALA A 346 -7.37 -3.78 -15.92
C ALA A 346 -6.72 -5.16 -15.64
N ILE A 347 -6.53 -5.47 -14.37
CA ILE A 347 -6.10 -6.81 -13.94
C ILE A 347 -7.25 -7.82 -14.11
N PRO A 348 -6.99 -9.15 -14.10
CA PRO A 348 -8.06 -10.14 -14.14
C PRO A 348 -9.15 -9.88 -13.09
N ASN A 349 -10.42 -10.11 -13.46
CA ASN A 349 -11.62 -9.90 -12.63
C ASN A 349 -11.90 -8.43 -12.23
N VAL A 350 -11.32 -7.47 -12.95
CA VAL A 350 -11.58 -6.04 -12.79
C VAL A 350 -11.96 -5.43 -14.14
N GLU A 351 -12.97 -4.59 -14.13
CA GLU A 351 -13.34 -3.73 -15.25
C GLU A 351 -12.96 -2.29 -14.91
N LEU A 352 -12.33 -1.59 -15.86
CA LEU A 352 -12.00 -0.17 -15.74
C LEU A 352 -12.65 0.63 -16.85
N PHE A 353 -13.31 1.69 -16.45
CA PHE A 353 -13.96 2.65 -17.35
C PHE A 353 -13.31 4.02 -17.17
N VAL A 354 -13.33 4.82 -18.21
CA VAL A 354 -13.04 6.26 -18.14
C VAL A 354 -14.37 6.98 -18.36
N ARG A 355 -14.86 7.69 -17.33
CA ARG A 355 -16.19 8.32 -17.34
C ARG A 355 -16.09 9.84 -17.33
N ARG A 356 -16.93 10.49 -18.17
CA ARG A 356 -17.15 11.94 -18.11
C ARG A 356 -17.85 12.36 -16.82
N GLU A 357 -17.98 13.66 -16.61
CA GLU A 357 -18.69 14.19 -15.44
C GLU A 357 -20.20 13.83 -15.45
N ASP A 358 -20.81 13.69 -16.63
CA ASP A 358 -22.20 13.27 -16.81
C ASP A 358 -22.42 11.75 -16.63
N GLY A 359 -21.34 10.99 -16.38
CA GLY A 359 -21.38 9.55 -16.21
C GLY A 359 -21.27 8.74 -17.51
N SER A 360 -21.30 9.38 -18.67
CA SER A 360 -21.10 8.70 -19.97
C SER A 360 -19.64 8.24 -20.12
N GLU A 361 -19.40 7.26 -21.00
CA GLU A 361 -18.04 6.79 -21.28
C GLU A 361 -17.28 7.81 -22.13
N ALA A 362 -16.04 8.12 -21.72
CA ALA A 362 -15.17 9.01 -22.46
C ALA A 362 -14.71 8.33 -23.77
N ALA A 363 -14.54 9.13 -24.81
CA ALA A 363 -13.97 8.67 -26.07
C ALA A 363 -12.49 8.29 -25.92
N THR A 364 -11.91 7.65 -26.92
CA THR A 364 -10.47 7.39 -26.99
C THR A 364 -9.70 8.69 -26.85
N ASP A 365 -8.67 8.69 -25.98
CA ASP A 365 -7.82 9.83 -25.62
C ASP A 365 -8.55 11.01 -24.93
N GLU A 366 -9.84 10.91 -24.69
CA GLU A 366 -10.56 11.87 -23.87
C GLU A 366 -10.31 11.64 -22.38
N VAL A 367 -10.14 12.73 -21.63
CA VAL A 367 -9.91 12.68 -20.19
C VAL A 367 -11.22 12.50 -19.44
N GLY A 368 -11.26 11.51 -18.56
CA GLY A 368 -12.36 11.26 -17.65
C GLY A 368 -11.90 10.63 -16.34
N GLU A 369 -12.83 10.40 -15.43
CA GLU A 369 -12.56 9.75 -14.14
C GLU A 369 -12.45 8.23 -14.33
N ILE A 370 -11.42 7.61 -13.73
CA ILE A 370 -11.33 6.14 -13.64
C ILE A 370 -12.41 5.65 -12.69
N VAL A 371 -13.24 4.76 -13.21
CA VAL A 371 -14.27 4.05 -12.45
C VAL A 371 -14.00 2.56 -12.54
N ALA A 372 -13.99 1.88 -11.39
CA ALA A 372 -13.61 0.47 -11.29
C ALA A 372 -14.77 -0.40 -10.82
N ARG A 373 -14.92 -1.57 -11.41
CA ARG A 373 -15.86 -2.60 -11.00
C ARG A 373 -15.14 -3.93 -10.86
N GLY A 374 -15.43 -4.69 -9.79
CA GLY A 374 -14.80 -5.99 -9.55
C GLY A 374 -15.00 -6.48 -8.13
N SER A 375 -14.79 -7.78 -7.93
CA SER A 375 -14.93 -8.42 -6.60
C SER A 375 -13.91 -7.93 -5.57
N ASN A 376 -12.86 -7.24 -6.01
CA ASN A 376 -11.84 -6.64 -5.15
C ASN A 376 -12.22 -5.27 -4.58
N ILE A 377 -13.34 -4.67 -5.01
CA ILE A 377 -13.80 -3.36 -4.54
C ILE A 377 -14.35 -3.47 -3.12
N MET A 378 -13.99 -2.53 -2.25
CA MET A 378 -14.40 -2.47 -0.85
C MET A 378 -15.92 -2.51 -0.67
N ARG A 379 -16.36 -2.88 0.53
CA ARG A 379 -17.77 -2.79 0.93
C ARG A 379 -18.24 -1.35 1.16
N GLY A 380 -17.32 -0.45 1.48
CA GLY A 380 -17.55 0.95 1.80
C GLY A 380 -16.58 1.44 2.85
N TYR A 381 -16.75 2.69 3.28
CA TYR A 381 -16.03 3.24 4.41
C TYR A 381 -16.72 2.89 5.73
N TRP A 382 -15.95 2.47 6.72
CA TRP A 382 -16.47 2.07 8.03
C TRP A 382 -17.18 3.24 8.70
N GLY A 383 -18.43 3.01 9.10
CA GLY A 383 -19.25 4.01 9.80
C GLY A 383 -19.59 5.27 8.99
N ASP A 384 -19.29 5.31 7.68
CA ASP A 384 -19.50 6.49 6.84
C ASP A 384 -20.32 6.15 5.57
N PRO A 385 -21.64 6.01 5.70
CA PRO A 385 -22.51 5.70 4.56
C PRO A 385 -22.59 6.83 3.53
N GLU A 386 -22.38 8.08 3.92
CA GLU A 386 -22.43 9.23 3.03
C GLU A 386 -21.24 9.21 2.06
N GLU A 387 -20.02 9.07 2.56
CA GLU A 387 -18.83 8.96 1.72
C GLU A 387 -18.81 7.64 0.96
N THR A 388 -19.35 6.56 1.53
CA THR A 388 -19.54 5.30 0.81
C THR A 388 -20.42 5.52 -0.43
N GLY A 389 -21.56 6.19 -0.29
CA GLY A 389 -22.45 6.49 -1.41
C GLY A 389 -21.86 7.43 -2.46
N ARG A 390 -20.91 8.30 -2.07
CA ARG A 390 -20.16 9.14 -3.02
C ARG A 390 -19.10 8.35 -3.79
N ALA A 391 -18.44 7.40 -3.11
CA ALA A 391 -17.36 6.60 -3.67
C ALA A 391 -17.87 5.40 -4.49
N LEU A 392 -18.97 4.78 -4.05
CA LEU A 392 -19.57 3.61 -4.70
C LEU A 392 -20.90 4.01 -5.34
N VAL A 393 -20.90 4.14 -6.65
CA VAL A 393 -22.08 4.54 -7.44
C VAL A 393 -22.40 3.42 -8.44
N ASP A 394 -23.64 2.96 -8.46
CA ASP A 394 -24.11 1.90 -9.36
C ASP A 394 -23.21 0.64 -9.35
N GLY A 395 -22.77 0.24 -8.16
CA GLY A 395 -21.89 -0.93 -7.98
C GLY A 395 -20.47 -0.76 -8.48
N ALA A 396 -20.04 0.47 -8.78
CA ALA A 396 -18.70 0.80 -9.24
C ALA A 396 -18.01 1.81 -8.31
N TYR A 397 -16.70 1.67 -8.15
CA TYR A 397 -15.87 2.56 -7.35
C TYR A 397 -15.33 3.71 -8.19
N ARG A 398 -15.62 4.94 -7.78
CA ARG A 398 -15.09 6.18 -8.34
C ARG A 398 -13.76 6.49 -7.67
N THR A 399 -12.67 6.41 -8.42
CA THR A 399 -11.32 6.53 -7.85
C THR A 399 -10.91 7.97 -7.51
N GLY A 400 -11.56 8.95 -8.14
CA GLY A 400 -11.16 10.35 -8.10
C GLY A 400 -9.90 10.64 -8.92
N ASP A 401 -9.31 9.64 -9.58
CA ASP A 401 -8.18 9.80 -10.48
C ASP A 401 -8.67 10.01 -11.93
N LEU A 402 -8.11 11.00 -12.61
CA LEU A 402 -8.40 11.30 -14.00
C LEU A 402 -7.38 10.61 -14.90
N ALA A 403 -7.88 10.01 -15.97
CA ALA A 403 -7.06 9.32 -16.96
C ALA A 403 -7.63 9.51 -18.37
N ARG A 404 -6.82 9.22 -19.38
CA ARG A 404 -7.25 8.94 -20.75
C ARG A 404 -6.96 7.49 -21.10
N ARG A 405 -7.71 6.93 -22.02
CA ARG A 405 -7.56 5.58 -22.55
C ARG A 405 -7.28 5.63 -24.03
N ASP A 406 -6.22 4.93 -24.48
CA ASP A 406 -5.92 4.83 -25.90
C ASP A 406 -6.77 3.76 -26.60
N GLU A 407 -6.59 3.64 -27.93
CA GLU A 407 -7.28 2.66 -28.78
C GLU A 407 -6.96 1.19 -28.44
N ASP A 408 -5.79 0.93 -27.83
CA ASP A 408 -5.38 -0.40 -27.35
C ASP A 408 -5.90 -0.70 -25.92
N GLY A 409 -6.61 0.23 -25.29
CA GLY A 409 -7.20 0.10 -23.96
C GLY A 409 -6.23 0.38 -22.80
N PHE A 410 -5.03 0.91 -23.06
CA PHE A 410 -4.10 1.34 -22.01
C PHE A 410 -4.52 2.67 -21.40
N LEU A 411 -4.26 2.83 -20.10
CA LEU A 411 -4.64 4.00 -19.32
C LEU A 411 -3.42 4.83 -18.93
N TRP A 412 -3.52 6.15 -19.05
CA TRP A 412 -2.54 7.12 -18.55
C TRP A 412 -3.19 8.02 -17.53
N ILE A 413 -2.64 8.04 -16.30
CA ILE A 413 -3.08 8.98 -15.26
C ILE A 413 -2.71 10.41 -15.69
N VAL A 414 -3.70 11.26 -15.75
CA VAL A 414 -3.56 12.70 -15.99
C VAL A 414 -3.38 13.45 -14.67
N GLY A 415 -4.17 13.09 -13.64
CA GLY A 415 -4.09 13.73 -12.32
C GLY A 415 -5.20 13.27 -11.39
N ARG A 416 -5.37 13.98 -10.27
CA ARG A 416 -6.53 13.79 -9.39
C ARG A 416 -7.56 14.88 -9.63
N LYS A 417 -8.82 14.52 -9.64
CA LYS A 417 -9.94 15.45 -9.86
C LYS A 417 -9.89 16.66 -8.90
N LYS A 418 -9.54 16.41 -7.63
CA LYS A 418 -9.42 17.43 -6.58
C LYS A 418 -8.14 18.27 -6.65
N ASP A 419 -7.08 17.75 -7.30
CA ASP A 419 -5.77 18.40 -7.37
C ASP A 419 -5.60 19.21 -8.69
N MET A 420 -6.62 19.21 -9.56
CA MET A 420 -6.61 19.98 -10.81
C MET A 420 -6.57 21.47 -10.51
N ILE A 421 -5.59 22.16 -11.08
CA ILE A 421 -5.41 23.60 -10.94
C ILE A 421 -6.38 24.31 -11.88
N LYS A 422 -7.19 25.23 -11.36
CA LYS A 422 -8.16 26.03 -12.11
C LYS A 422 -7.56 27.40 -12.40
N SER A 423 -6.75 27.49 -13.46
CA SER A 423 -6.06 28.73 -13.83
C SER A 423 -6.73 29.38 -15.02
N GLY A 424 -7.44 30.47 -14.81
CA GLY A 424 -8.26 31.14 -15.81
C GLY A 424 -9.31 30.20 -16.42
N ALA A 425 -9.32 30.06 -17.73
CA ALA A 425 -10.23 29.16 -18.44
C ALA A 425 -9.75 27.70 -18.51
N HIS A 426 -8.59 27.39 -17.90
CA HIS A 426 -7.96 26.08 -18.03
C HIS A 426 -8.07 25.24 -16.74
N ARG A 427 -8.33 23.92 -16.93
CA ARG A 427 -8.11 22.91 -15.89
C ARG A 427 -6.78 22.21 -16.18
N ILE A 428 -5.77 22.45 -15.34
CA ILE A 428 -4.40 22.04 -15.56
C ILE A 428 -4.04 20.91 -14.60
N ALA A 429 -3.51 19.83 -15.15
CA ALA A 429 -3.05 18.70 -14.36
C ALA A 429 -1.63 18.96 -13.81
N PRO A 430 -1.42 19.00 -12.50
CA PRO A 430 -0.09 19.18 -11.92
C PRO A 430 0.92 18.16 -12.42
N LYS A 431 0.48 16.91 -12.60
CA LYS A 431 1.34 15.79 -13.02
C LYS A 431 2.04 16.04 -14.36
N GLU A 432 1.38 16.63 -15.33
CA GLU A 432 1.98 16.91 -16.65
C GLU A 432 3.16 17.89 -16.52
N ILE A 433 3.02 18.86 -15.61
CA ILE A 433 4.09 19.84 -15.33
C ILE A 433 5.20 19.18 -14.51
N GLU A 434 4.84 18.36 -13.52
CA GLU A 434 5.79 17.59 -12.72
C GLU A 434 6.64 16.65 -13.59
N ASP A 435 6.00 15.95 -14.52
CA ASP A 435 6.71 15.08 -15.47
C ASP A 435 7.68 15.87 -16.35
N ALA A 436 7.29 17.07 -16.84
CA ALA A 436 8.17 17.94 -17.61
C ALA A 436 9.33 18.48 -16.77
N ILE A 437 9.10 18.84 -15.50
CA ILE A 437 10.16 19.28 -14.57
C ILE A 437 11.17 18.14 -14.34
N LEU A 438 10.70 16.90 -14.20
CA LEU A 438 11.54 15.72 -13.96
C LEU A 438 12.37 15.30 -15.20
N GLU A 439 12.07 15.83 -16.41
CA GLU A 439 12.92 15.66 -17.58
C GLU A 439 14.23 16.48 -17.49
N PHE A 440 14.26 17.51 -16.60
CA PHE A 440 15.46 18.34 -16.43
C PHE A 440 16.50 17.59 -15.57
N PRO A 441 17.73 17.38 -16.07
CA PRO A 441 18.70 16.42 -15.50
C PRO A 441 19.06 16.65 -14.03
N GLU A 442 19.14 17.92 -13.60
CA GLU A 442 19.51 18.31 -12.25
C GLU A 442 18.37 18.18 -11.25
N VAL A 443 17.13 17.92 -11.69
CA VAL A 443 15.98 17.75 -10.80
C VAL A 443 15.98 16.34 -10.20
N HIS A 444 15.75 16.29 -8.89
CA HIS A 444 15.55 15.07 -8.13
C HIS A 444 14.06 14.80 -7.86
N GLU A 445 13.33 15.81 -7.42
CA GLU A 445 11.89 15.72 -7.12
C GLU A 445 11.17 17.01 -7.51
N ALA A 446 9.89 16.88 -7.83
CA ALA A 446 9.04 18.03 -8.13
C ALA A 446 7.63 17.82 -7.57
N ALA A 447 7.01 18.92 -7.16
CA ALA A 447 5.59 18.98 -6.84
C ALA A 447 5.01 20.29 -7.36
N VAL A 448 3.84 20.20 -7.98
CA VAL A 448 3.13 21.36 -8.54
C VAL A 448 1.77 21.47 -7.87
N VAL A 449 1.43 22.70 -7.48
CA VAL A 449 0.17 23.04 -6.82
C VAL A 449 -0.44 24.32 -7.42
N GLY A 450 -1.75 24.45 -7.28
CA GLY A 450 -2.44 25.73 -7.46
C GLY A 450 -2.31 26.55 -6.19
N VAL A 451 -1.97 27.82 -6.33
CA VAL A 451 -2.02 28.80 -5.25
C VAL A 451 -3.03 29.88 -5.60
N PRO A 452 -3.75 30.47 -4.64
CA PRO A 452 -4.72 31.52 -4.91
C PRO A 452 -4.10 32.67 -5.73
N ASP A 453 -4.82 33.13 -6.75
CA ASP A 453 -4.44 34.25 -7.62
C ASP A 453 -5.68 35.12 -7.93
N GLU A 454 -5.55 36.44 -7.79
CA GLU A 454 -6.67 37.38 -7.92
C GLU A 454 -7.23 37.43 -9.35
N LEU A 455 -6.41 37.18 -10.37
CA LEU A 455 -6.81 37.29 -11.78
C LEU A 455 -7.19 35.94 -12.38
N LEU A 456 -6.47 34.89 -12.02
CA LEU A 456 -6.60 33.56 -12.61
C LEU A 456 -7.45 32.61 -11.75
N GLY A 457 -7.83 33.00 -10.54
CA GLY A 457 -8.39 32.12 -9.51
C GLY A 457 -7.28 31.30 -8.83
N GLU A 458 -6.50 30.55 -9.62
CA GLU A 458 -5.30 29.85 -9.17
C GLU A 458 -4.14 30.07 -10.13
N ALA A 459 -2.95 30.35 -9.58
CA ALA A 459 -1.68 30.36 -10.30
C ALA A 459 -0.93 29.04 -10.08
N ILE A 460 -0.17 28.62 -11.07
CA ILE A 460 0.65 27.41 -11.00
C ILE A 460 1.95 27.72 -10.26
N LYS A 461 2.24 27.00 -9.18
CA LYS A 461 3.50 27.07 -8.44
C LYS A 461 4.18 25.70 -8.40
N ALA A 462 5.46 25.67 -8.78
CA ALA A 462 6.29 24.48 -8.73
C ALA A 462 7.26 24.54 -7.54
N PHE A 463 7.38 23.42 -6.82
CA PHE A 463 8.41 23.18 -5.80
C PHE A 463 9.35 22.12 -6.30
N VAL A 464 10.67 22.40 -6.27
CA VAL A 464 11.67 21.56 -6.90
C VAL A 464 12.79 21.24 -5.92
N VAL A 465 13.14 19.96 -5.82
CA VAL A 465 14.33 19.49 -5.14
C VAL A 465 15.36 19.14 -6.22
N PHE A 466 16.49 19.81 -6.21
CA PHE A 466 17.60 19.52 -7.11
C PHE A 466 18.50 18.42 -6.55
N ARG A 467 19.30 17.81 -7.42
CA ARG A 467 20.35 16.89 -7.03
C ARG A 467 21.43 17.62 -6.24
N GLU A 468 22.15 16.89 -5.42
CA GLU A 468 23.27 17.42 -4.64
C GLU A 468 24.33 18.05 -5.57
N GLY A 469 24.81 19.24 -5.19
CA GLY A 469 25.79 19.99 -5.97
C GLY A 469 25.20 20.84 -7.10
N ALA A 470 23.88 20.89 -7.31
CA ALA A 470 23.28 21.76 -8.33
C ALA A 470 23.47 23.24 -7.97
N PRO A 471 24.01 24.08 -8.89
CA PRO A 471 24.21 25.53 -8.69
C PRO A 471 22.90 26.27 -8.42
N ASP A 472 22.99 27.49 -7.90
CA ASP A 472 21.79 28.30 -7.63
C ASP A 472 21.10 28.78 -8.91
N GLU A 473 21.86 29.00 -9.98
CA GLU A 473 21.38 29.37 -11.31
C GLU A 473 20.55 28.29 -11.99
N THR A 474 20.60 27.05 -11.49
CA THR A 474 19.86 25.89 -12.02
C THR A 474 18.35 26.14 -12.05
N LEU A 475 17.82 26.92 -11.11
CA LEU A 475 16.40 27.26 -11.07
C LEU A 475 15.99 28.10 -12.30
N ALA A 476 16.78 29.11 -12.68
CA ALA A 476 16.51 29.92 -13.87
C ALA A 476 16.65 29.13 -15.16
N ALA A 477 17.61 28.19 -15.20
CA ALA A 477 17.77 27.28 -16.34
C ALA A 477 16.58 26.33 -16.50
N LEU A 478 16.03 25.82 -15.38
CA LEU A 478 14.80 25.02 -15.37
C LEU A 478 13.61 25.84 -15.90
N GLU A 479 13.42 27.06 -15.45
CA GLU A 479 12.33 27.90 -15.93
C GLU A 479 12.42 28.17 -17.44
N ALA A 480 13.63 28.45 -17.94
CA ALA A 480 13.88 28.60 -19.36
C ALA A 480 13.61 27.28 -20.16
N PHE A 481 13.93 26.13 -19.57
CA PHE A 481 13.62 24.83 -20.13
C PHE A 481 12.10 24.61 -20.23
N LEU A 482 11.35 24.88 -19.16
CA LEU A 482 9.89 24.69 -19.09
C LEU A 482 9.15 25.60 -20.08
N ARG A 483 9.60 26.83 -20.30
CA ARG A 483 9.02 27.72 -21.33
C ARG A 483 9.17 27.19 -22.76
N ARG A 484 10.17 26.37 -23.03
CA ARG A 484 10.35 25.69 -24.34
C ARG A 484 9.59 24.37 -24.43
N ARG A 485 9.34 23.75 -23.28
CA ARG A 485 8.81 22.38 -23.20
C ARG A 485 7.27 22.36 -23.06
N LEU A 486 6.69 23.37 -22.41
CA LEU A 486 5.27 23.45 -22.10
C LEU A 486 4.57 24.59 -22.85
N PRO A 487 3.28 24.42 -23.18
CA PRO A 487 2.44 25.53 -23.61
C PRO A 487 2.43 26.66 -22.55
N ALA A 488 2.34 27.91 -22.99
CA ALA A 488 2.46 29.09 -22.12
C ALA A 488 1.53 29.06 -20.89
N TYR A 489 0.29 28.59 -21.04
CA TYR A 489 -0.70 28.49 -19.98
C TYR A 489 -0.40 27.38 -18.94
N LYS A 490 0.57 26.48 -19.20
CA LYS A 490 1.03 25.43 -18.28
C LYS A 490 2.38 25.74 -17.64
N VAL A 491 3.04 26.81 -18.07
CA VAL A 491 4.33 27.21 -17.45
C VAL A 491 4.06 27.73 -16.04
N PRO A 492 4.73 27.20 -15.00
CA PRO A 492 4.59 27.73 -13.64
C PRO A 492 4.89 29.23 -13.57
N GLY A 493 4.01 29.99 -12.92
CA GLY A 493 4.22 31.41 -12.63
C GLY A 493 5.36 31.64 -11.61
N ALA A 494 5.64 30.63 -10.79
CA ALA A 494 6.74 30.64 -9.84
C ALA A 494 7.31 29.23 -9.64
N CYS A 495 8.66 29.16 -9.60
CA CYS A 495 9.38 27.95 -9.18
C CYS A 495 10.13 28.24 -7.87
N ALA A 496 10.03 27.33 -6.91
CA ALA A 496 10.69 27.44 -5.61
C ALA A 496 11.60 26.23 -5.35
N ARG A 497 12.87 26.49 -5.07
CA ARG A 497 13.81 25.45 -4.62
C ARG A 497 13.47 25.02 -3.18
N ARG A 498 13.52 23.73 -2.91
CA ARG A 498 13.35 23.12 -1.58
C ARG A 498 14.48 22.13 -1.33
N ALA A 499 14.84 21.95 -0.05
CA ALA A 499 15.78 20.91 0.36
C ALA A 499 15.10 19.52 0.26
N GLU A 500 13.83 19.46 0.62
CA GLU A 500 12.99 18.25 0.54
C GLU A 500 11.52 18.63 0.34
N LEU A 501 10.71 17.68 -0.15
CA LEU A 501 9.26 17.81 -0.21
C LEU A 501 8.62 17.11 1.00
N PRO A 502 7.53 17.67 1.57
CA PRO A 502 6.80 17.02 2.66
C PRO A 502 6.16 15.72 2.14
N LYS A 503 6.42 14.61 2.82
CA LYS A 503 5.92 13.29 2.46
C LYS A 503 5.24 12.61 3.63
N ASN A 504 4.30 11.74 3.32
CA ASN A 504 3.83 10.75 4.29
C ASN A 504 4.80 9.56 4.34
N GLU A 505 4.56 8.63 5.27
CA GLU A 505 5.40 7.44 5.47
C GLU A 505 5.44 6.47 4.28
N SER A 506 4.42 6.50 3.42
CA SER A 506 4.45 5.75 2.16
C SER A 506 5.27 6.44 1.07
N GLY A 507 5.94 7.57 1.37
CA GLY A 507 6.75 8.33 0.43
C GLY A 507 5.93 9.22 -0.52
N LYS A 508 4.62 9.39 -0.30
CA LYS A 508 3.75 10.24 -1.11
C LYS A 508 3.86 11.69 -0.67
N VAL A 509 4.08 12.61 -1.62
CA VAL A 509 4.13 14.06 -1.36
C VAL A 509 2.80 14.58 -0.85
N LEU A 510 2.84 15.31 0.26
CA LEU A 510 1.70 15.97 0.91
C LEU A 510 1.52 17.38 0.34
N LYS A 511 0.92 17.49 -0.85
CA LYS A 511 0.77 18.77 -1.58
C LYS A 511 0.04 19.85 -0.77
N ARG A 512 -0.86 19.47 0.14
CA ARG A 512 -1.55 20.43 1.03
C ARG A 512 -0.58 21.27 1.88
N LEU A 513 0.55 20.69 2.30
CA LEU A 513 1.57 21.38 3.08
C LEU A 513 2.48 22.31 2.25
N LEU A 514 2.26 22.36 0.93
CA LEU A 514 2.98 23.23 0.00
C LEU A 514 2.15 24.47 -0.37
N VAL A 515 0.86 24.48 -0.06
CA VAL A 515 -0.06 25.58 -0.36
C VAL A 515 -0.16 26.56 0.83
N GLU A 516 0.14 26.09 2.04
CA GLU A 516 0.28 26.91 3.26
C GLU A 516 1.63 27.64 3.25
#